data_c61c4e614457dfbf9844eb1547466c0f
#
_entry.id   c61c4e614457dfbf9844eb1547466c0f
#
_cell.length_a   1.000
_cell.length_b   1.000
_cell.length_c   1.000
_cell.angle_alpha   90.00
_cell.angle_beta   90.00
_cell.angle_gamma   90.00
#
_symmetry.space_group_name_H-M   'P 1'
#
loop_
_entity.id
_entity.type
_entity.pdbx_description
1 polymer ?
#
loop_
_entity_poly.entity_id
_entity_poly.type
_entity_poly.pdbx_seq_one_letter_code
_entity_poly.pdbx_strand_id
1 'polypeptide(L)'
;MKTHSEIMDSKTKLTSCPIMPTYGAPSVMFVRGKGTELWDNSGERYLDFVGGLAVQSLGHANEEIAEVLASQASKLTQVSNYWATEHAHHVAIALDKAITGRLETPSKKAYAPAGQVFFCNSGAEANELAFKIARKTAPQGVYGIITTFDSFHGRTLAALAACGQPHKHEPFAPMPEGFSHVERGNLSALQSSTGETTAAIHLEPIQGEGGVWPSSKKFIAGAEKHARDNNLLFMVDEVQSGLCRTGEWFAYQHYNVEPDVICIAKALGNGFPIGAVWAKNEIAANFQAGDHGSTYGGNPLGTAVARKVLEIMDRDNYLEKARRIEEVLTQSLLEMPNVLSVRGKGAMLAAELDAEISKEVAIKATENGLLVNPITPTALRFTPPLTTTTSQIEEAMTILKGTLNATSLT
;
A
#
# COMPACT_ATOMS: atom_id res chain seq x y z
N MET A 1 -30.63 -3.68 -27.30
CA MET A 1 -29.28 -3.41 -26.77
C MET A 1 -28.92 -1.98 -27.12
N LYS A 2 -28.72 -1.12 -26.13
CA LYS A 2 -28.22 0.24 -26.38
C LYS A 2 -26.84 0.16 -26.99
N THR A 3 -26.55 1.02 -27.97
CA THR A 3 -25.23 1.02 -28.63
C THR A 3 -24.14 1.49 -27.66
N HIS A 4 -22.90 1.12 -27.95
CA HIS A 4 -21.75 1.49 -27.12
C HIS A 4 -21.61 3.01 -26.87
N SER A 5 -22.11 3.84 -27.83
CA SER A 5 -22.15 5.30 -27.72
C SER A 5 -23.19 5.83 -26.71
N GLU A 6 -24.31 5.09 -26.48
CA GLU A 6 -25.32 5.49 -25.51
C GLU A 6 -24.93 5.23 -24.04
N ILE A 7 -23.92 4.38 -23.81
CA ILE A 7 -23.36 4.12 -22.49
C ILE A 7 -22.31 5.18 -22.12
N MET A 8 -21.81 5.94 -23.09
CA MET A 8 -20.64 6.81 -23.02
C MET A 8 -20.97 8.31 -22.92
N ASP A 9 -22.22 8.68 -22.67
CA ASP A 9 -22.56 10.09 -22.43
C ASP A 9 -22.06 10.51 -21.05
N SER A 10 -21.06 11.40 -21.02
CA SER A 10 -20.29 11.82 -19.85
C SER A 10 -21.12 12.45 -18.71
N LYS A 11 -22.34 12.85 -18.97
CA LYS A 11 -23.28 13.42 -18.01
C LYS A 11 -24.34 12.43 -17.51
N THR A 12 -24.41 11.24 -18.08
CA THR A 12 -25.31 10.21 -17.60
C THR A 12 -24.71 9.52 -16.38
N LYS A 13 -25.26 9.77 -15.21
CA LYS A 13 -24.98 8.95 -14.02
C LYS A 13 -25.10 7.50 -14.45
N LEU A 14 -24.06 6.67 -14.21
CA LEU A 14 -24.07 5.22 -14.46
C LEU A 14 -25.07 4.51 -13.52
N THR A 15 -26.34 4.92 -13.59
CA THR A 15 -27.42 4.49 -12.68
C THR A 15 -27.89 3.06 -12.95
N SER A 16 -27.39 2.40 -14.02
CA SER A 16 -27.76 1.03 -14.40
C SER A 16 -26.54 0.12 -14.60
N CYS A 17 -25.39 0.45 -14.00
CA CYS A 17 -24.20 -0.41 -14.07
C CYS A 17 -24.42 -1.68 -13.24
N PRO A 18 -24.18 -2.91 -13.77
CA PRO A 18 -24.33 -4.16 -13.03
C PRO A 18 -23.19 -4.42 -12.04
N ILE A 19 -22.31 -3.46 -11.79
CA ILE A 19 -21.26 -3.54 -10.77
C ILE A 19 -21.92 -3.34 -9.39
N MET A 20 -21.55 -4.22 -8.44
CA MET A 20 -22.04 -4.13 -7.07
C MET A 20 -21.68 -2.77 -6.45
N PRO A 21 -22.62 -2.04 -5.83
CA PRO A 21 -22.43 -0.66 -5.37
C PRO A 21 -21.67 -0.57 -4.05
N THR A 22 -20.51 -1.20 -3.95
CA THR A 22 -19.62 -1.16 -2.77
C THR A 22 -18.82 0.13 -2.67
N TYR A 23 -18.76 0.90 -3.75
CA TYR A 23 -18.24 2.26 -3.81
C TYR A 23 -19.37 3.21 -4.22
N GLY A 24 -19.24 4.49 -3.90
CA GLY A 24 -20.19 5.51 -4.40
C GLY A 24 -20.24 5.53 -5.93
N ALA A 25 -21.29 6.14 -6.49
CA ALA A 25 -21.38 6.32 -7.94
C ALA A 25 -20.18 7.14 -8.45
N PRO A 26 -19.39 6.64 -9.43
CA PRO A 26 -18.25 7.36 -9.96
C PRO A 26 -18.69 8.68 -10.63
N SER A 27 -17.99 9.77 -10.35
CA SER A 27 -18.26 11.09 -10.94
C SER A 27 -17.53 11.31 -12.26
N VAL A 28 -16.44 10.58 -12.53
CA VAL A 28 -15.59 10.72 -13.71
C VAL A 28 -15.29 9.34 -14.29
N MET A 29 -15.24 9.23 -15.61
CA MET A 29 -14.83 8.03 -16.34
C MET A 29 -13.48 8.29 -17.02
N PHE A 30 -12.39 7.75 -16.44
CA PHE A 30 -11.07 7.85 -17.04
C PHE A 30 -10.87 6.82 -18.14
N VAL A 31 -10.28 7.25 -19.26
CA VAL A 31 -10.02 6.42 -20.46
C VAL A 31 -8.55 6.36 -20.84
N ARG A 32 -7.70 7.25 -20.28
CA ARG A 32 -6.28 7.31 -20.57
C ARG A 32 -5.51 7.84 -19.36
N GLY A 33 -4.27 7.36 -19.18
CA GLY A 33 -3.32 7.91 -18.21
C GLY A 33 -1.91 7.98 -18.81
N LYS A 34 -1.07 8.90 -18.29
CA LYS A 34 0.36 8.98 -18.56
C LYS A 34 1.09 9.67 -17.40
N GLY A 35 2.03 8.97 -16.76
CA GLY A 35 2.75 9.53 -15.62
C GLY A 35 1.78 9.88 -14.48
N THR A 36 1.72 11.15 -14.11
CA THR A 36 0.82 11.69 -13.07
C THR A 36 -0.53 12.15 -13.62
N GLU A 37 -0.76 12.03 -14.91
CA GLU A 37 -1.92 12.61 -15.58
C GLU A 37 -2.92 11.55 -16.00
N LEU A 38 -4.21 11.88 -15.87
CA LEU A 38 -5.35 11.11 -16.35
C LEU A 38 -6.21 11.98 -17.28
N TRP A 39 -6.91 11.32 -18.19
CA TRP A 39 -7.90 11.97 -19.06
C TRP A 39 -9.21 11.20 -19.00
N ASP A 40 -10.29 11.95 -18.88
CA ASP A 40 -11.62 11.37 -18.92
C ASP A 40 -12.12 11.16 -20.36
N ASN A 41 -13.33 10.66 -20.50
CA ASN A 41 -13.94 10.37 -21.79
C ASN A 41 -14.40 11.65 -22.57
N SER A 42 -14.35 12.83 -21.96
CA SER A 42 -14.54 14.12 -22.63
C SER A 42 -13.24 14.77 -23.10
N GLY A 43 -12.09 14.20 -22.67
CA GLY A 43 -10.76 14.71 -22.97
C GLY A 43 -10.22 15.68 -21.92
N GLU A 44 -10.96 15.92 -20.83
CA GLU A 44 -10.47 16.73 -19.71
C GLU A 44 -9.32 16.06 -18.99
N ARG A 45 -8.31 16.85 -18.60
CA ARG A 45 -7.08 16.42 -17.96
C ARG A 45 -7.16 16.60 -16.44
N TYR A 46 -6.63 15.61 -15.74
CA TYR A 46 -6.56 15.58 -14.27
C TYR A 46 -5.14 15.25 -13.81
N LEU A 47 -4.69 15.90 -12.74
CA LEU A 47 -3.51 15.48 -12.00
C LEU A 47 -3.90 14.45 -10.93
N ASP A 48 -3.29 13.28 -10.97
CA ASP A 48 -3.59 12.17 -10.04
C ASP A 48 -2.66 12.20 -8.82
N PHE A 49 -3.14 12.80 -7.73
CA PHE A 49 -2.44 12.77 -6.44
C PHE A 49 -2.97 11.67 -5.49
N VAL A 50 -3.72 10.71 -6.03
CA VAL A 50 -4.18 9.48 -5.35
C VAL A 50 -3.36 8.27 -5.78
N GLY A 51 -2.91 8.23 -7.04
CA GLY A 51 -2.07 7.17 -7.59
C GLY A 51 -2.68 5.78 -7.45
N GLY A 52 -4.01 5.64 -7.58
CA GLY A 52 -4.70 4.37 -7.34
C GLY A 52 -4.55 3.86 -5.89
N LEU A 53 -4.49 4.75 -4.91
CA LEU A 53 -4.19 4.49 -3.49
C LEU A 53 -2.74 3.98 -3.29
N ALA A 54 -1.77 4.76 -3.78
CA ALA A 54 -0.33 4.47 -3.76
C ALA A 54 0.09 3.23 -4.57
N VAL A 55 -0.67 2.88 -5.62
CA VAL A 55 -0.37 1.75 -6.52
C VAL A 55 0.55 2.19 -7.65
N GLN A 56 0.22 3.30 -8.33
CA GLN A 56 0.88 3.78 -9.54
C GLN A 56 2.20 4.52 -9.25
N SER A 57 3.13 3.83 -8.59
CA SER A 57 4.40 4.46 -8.18
C SER A 57 5.29 4.87 -9.37
N LEU A 58 5.26 4.11 -10.47
CA LEU A 58 5.99 4.44 -11.71
C LEU A 58 5.16 5.32 -12.66
N GLY A 59 3.99 5.79 -12.22
CA GLY A 59 3.04 6.52 -13.05
C GLY A 59 2.17 5.63 -13.93
N HIS A 60 1.13 6.26 -14.48
CA HIS A 60 0.22 5.61 -15.42
C HIS A 60 0.91 5.33 -16.75
N ALA A 61 0.54 4.21 -17.39
CA ALA A 61 1.00 3.81 -18.72
C ALA A 61 2.53 3.90 -18.88
N ASN A 62 3.28 3.43 -17.89
CA ASN A 62 4.74 3.33 -17.99
C ASN A 62 5.11 2.43 -19.18
N GLU A 63 5.92 2.96 -20.10
CA GLU A 63 6.22 2.31 -21.38
C GLU A 63 6.96 0.98 -21.18
N GLU A 64 7.96 0.92 -20.29
CA GLU A 64 8.71 -0.31 -20.01
C GLU A 64 7.82 -1.40 -19.37
N ILE A 65 6.87 -1.03 -18.53
CA ILE A 65 5.89 -1.98 -17.96
C ILE A 65 4.94 -2.49 -19.05
N ALA A 66 4.45 -1.62 -19.94
CA ALA A 66 3.60 -2.01 -21.05
C ALA A 66 4.30 -2.98 -22.01
N GLU A 67 5.58 -2.72 -22.33
CA GLU A 67 6.42 -3.60 -23.16
C GLU A 67 6.63 -4.98 -22.50
N VAL A 68 6.94 -5.02 -21.22
CA VAL A 68 7.10 -6.28 -20.47
C VAL A 68 5.80 -7.07 -20.43
N LEU A 69 4.67 -6.40 -20.20
CA LEU A 69 3.35 -7.04 -20.23
C LEU A 69 3.06 -7.68 -21.59
N ALA A 70 3.24 -6.93 -22.68
CA ALA A 70 3.03 -7.42 -24.04
C ALA A 70 3.97 -8.60 -24.39
N SER A 71 5.25 -8.45 -24.08
CA SER A 71 6.27 -9.48 -24.33
C SER A 71 6.00 -10.75 -23.54
N GLN A 72 5.71 -10.64 -22.24
CA GLN A 72 5.49 -11.81 -21.39
C GLN A 72 4.14 -12.48 -21.69
N ALA A 73 3.10 -11.71 -22.00
CA ALA A 73 1.80 -12.25 -22.38
C ALA A 73 1.88 -13.11 -23.65
N SER A 74 2.78 -12.77 -24.58
CA SER A 74 3.01 -13.56 -25.81
C SER A 74 3.82 -14.84 -25.59
N LYS A 75 4.43 -15.02 -24.41
CA LYS A 75 5.26 -16.19 -24.08
C LYS A 75 4.56 -17.16 -23.15
N LEU A 76 4.19 -16.69 -21.97
CA LEU A 76 3.64 -17.52 -20.91
C LEU A 76 2.96 -16.62 -19.86
N THR A 77 1.65 -16.79 -19.67
CA THR A 77 0.88 -16.01 -18.70
C THR A 77 0.71 -16.71 -17.36
N GLN A 78 0.51 -18.04 -17.37
CA GLN A 78 0.27 -18.85 -16.19
C GLN A 78 0.71 -20.30 -16.42
N VAL A 79 1.28 -20.95 -15.39
CA VAL A 79 1.72 -22.36 -15.44
C VAL A 79 1.49 -23.01 -14.11
N SER A 80 1.03 -22.81 -13.12
CA SER A 80 1.01 -23.40 -11.77
C SER A 80 2.35 -23.30 -11.02
N ASN A 81 2.29 -23.14 -9.74
CA ASN A 81 3.45 -23.14 -8.84
C ASN A 81 4.08 -24.52 -8.62
N TYR A 82 3.61 -25.56 -9.33
CA TYR A 82 4.29 -26.87 -9.40
C TYR A 82 5.56 -26.80 -10.25
N TRP A 83 5.72 -25.79 -11.09
CA TRP A 83 6.89 -25.60 -11.95
C TRP A 83 7.51 -24.22 -11.71
N ALA A 84 8.84 -24.18 -11.79
CA ALA A 84 9.58 -22.95 -11.62
C ALA A 84 9.40 -21.99 -12.81
N THR A 85 9.41 -20.68 -12.51
CA THR A 85 9.44 -19.62 -13.51
C THR A 85 10.58 -18.64 -13.21
N GLU A 86 11.22 -18.13 -14.27
CA GLU A 86 12.42 -17.30 -14.14
C GLU A 86 12.17 -16.03 -13.31
N HIS A 87 11.09 -15.32 -13.61
CA HIS A 87 10.85 -14.00 -13.01
C HIS A 87 10.55 -14.08 -11.50
N ALA A 88 9.80 -15.08 -11.05
CA ALA A 88 9.48 -15.27 -9.63
C ALA A 88 10.75 -15.36 -8.77
N HIS A 89 11.75 -16.13 -9.23
CA HIS A 89 13.02 -16.29 -8.54
C HIS A 89 13.80 -14.95 -8.44
N HIS A 90 13.87 -14.19 -9.55
CA HIS A 90 14.54 -12.89 -9.56
C HIS A 90 13.85 -11.88 -8.64
N VAL A 91 12.52 -11.82 -8.65
CA VAL A 91 11.76 -10.93 -7.76
C VAL A 91 11.99 -11.28 -6.29
N ALA A 92 11.98 -12.58 -5.94
CA ALA A 92 12.23 -13.03 -4.56
C ALA A 92 13.63 -12.58 -4.07
N ILE A 93 14.66 -12.73 -4.90
CA ILE A 93 16.02 -12.26 -4.59
C ILE A 93 16.07 -10.73 -4.45
N ALA A 94 15.44 -9.99 -5.36
CA ALA A 94 15.44 -8.54 -5.31
C ALA A 94 14.73 -8.00 -4.05
N LEU A 95 13.58 -8.60 -3.69
CA LEU A 95 12.86 -8.25 -2.45
C LEU A 95 13.70 -8.56 -1.20
N ASP A 96 14.32 -9.74 -1.11
CA ASP A 96 15.16 -10.10 0.04
C ASP A 96 16.37 -9.16 0.18
N LYS A 97 16.97 -8.74 -0.94
CA LYS A 97 18.05 -7.74 -0.93
C LYS A 97 17.57 -6.36 -0.48
N ALA A 98 16.43 -5.89 -0.99
CA ALA A 98 15.86 -4.59 -0.61
C ALA A 98 15.48 -4.55 0.88
N ILE A 99 14.88 -5.65 1.37
CA ILE A 99 14.52 -5.82 2.78
C ILE A 99 15.76 -5.81 3.68
N THR A 100 16.81 -6.49 3.28
CA THR A 100 18.03 -6.64 4.11
C THR A 100 19.07 -5.54 3.89
N GLY A 101 18.80 -4.54 3.06
CA GLY A 101 19.75 -3.45 2.75
C GLY A 101 20.98 -3.91 1.95
N ARG A 102 20.88 -5.04 1.20
CA ARG A 102 21.99 -5.65 0.47
C ARG A 102 22.00 -5.36 -1.03
N LEU A 103 21.17 -4.45 -1.51
CA LEU A 103 21.07 -4.12 -2.94
C LEU A 103 22.41 -3.64 -3.52
N GLU A 104 23.12 -2.79 -2.78
CA GLU A 104 24.36 -2.15 -3.23
C GLU A 104 25.62 -2.97 -2.96
N THR A 105 25.53 -4.17 -2.38
CA THR A 105 26.73 -4.95 -1.97
C THR A 105 27.16 -5.87 -3.12
N PRO A 106 28.20 -5.54 -3.91
CA PRO A 106 28.78 -6.46 -4.87
C PRO A 106 29.43 -7.61 -4.10
N SER A 107 28.83 -8.77 -4.10
CA SER A 107 29.41 -9.96 -3.45
C SER A 107 29.94 -10.93 -4.51
N LYS A 108 31.22 -11.31 -4.37
CA LYS A 108 31.81 -12.44 -5.12
C LYS A 108 31.37 -13.80 -4.56
N LYS A 109 30.70 -13.82 -3.40
CA LYS A 109 30.13 -15.05 -2.80
C LYS A 109 28.76 -15.35 -3.37
N ALA A 110 28.40 -16.63 -3.42
CA ALA A 110 27.04 -17.04 -3.75
C ALA A 110 26.04 -16.33 -2.83
N TYR A 111 24.93 -15.85 -3.41
CA TYR A 111 23.88 -15.17 -2.67
C TYR A 111 23.23 -16.15 -1.68
N ALA A 112 23.22 -15.78 -0.39
CA ALA A 112 22.51 -16.50 0.67
C ALA A 112 21.33 -15.64 1.14
N PRO A 113 20.09 -16.01 0.83
CA PRO A 113 18.92 -15.24 1.24
C PRO A 113 18.77 -15.25 2.77
N ALA A 114 18.30 -14.14 3.33
CA ALA A 114 17.95 -14.01 4.74
C ALA A 114 16.52 -14.50 5.02
N GLY A 115 15.67 -14.48 4.00
CA GLY A 115 14.30 -14.93 4.08
C GLY A 115 13.79 -15.53 2.79
N GLN A 116 12.52 -15.96 2.80
CA GLN A 116 11.82 -16.56 1.67
C GLN A 116 10.57 -15.76 1.34
N VAL A 117 10.18 -15.78 0.06
CA VAL A 117 9.03 -15.04 -0.47
C VAL A 117 7.96 -16.01 -0.93
N PHE A 118 6.71 -15.76 -0.52
CA PHE A 118 5.53 -16.34 -1.13
C PHE A 118 4.79 -15.23 -1.91
N PHE A 119 4.40 -15.52 -3.15
CA PHE A 119 3.65 -14.60 -3.99
C PHE A 119 2.14 -14.86 -3.91
N CYS A 120 1.36 -13.78 -3.85
CA CYS A 120 -0.09 -13.75 -3.90
C CYS A 120 -0.57 -12.66 -4.88
N ASN A 121 -1.84 -12.24 -4.83
CA ASN A 121 -2.41 -11.33 -5.82
C ASN A 121 -2.84 -9.97 -5.23
N SER A 122 -2.80 -9.83 -3.92
CA SER A 122 -3.27 -8.62 -3.22
C SER A 122 -2.63 -8.47 -1.84
N GLY A 123 -2.75 -7.28 -1.25
CA GLY A 123 -2.35 -7.04 0.14
C GLY A 123 -3.21 -7.81 1.14
N ALA A 124 -4.50 -8.02 0.85
CA ALA A 124 -5.37 -8.83 1.71
C ALA A 124 -4.88 -10.29 1.77
N GLU A 125 -4.54 -10.91 0.63
CA GLU A 125 -3.97 -12.27 0.61
C GLU A 125 -2.61 -12.32 1.30
N ALA A 126 -1.78 -11.29 1.18
CA ALA A 126 -0.50 -11.21 1.90
C ALA A 126 -0.73 -11.20 3.43
N ASN A 127 -1.67 -10.40 3.92
CA ASN A 127 -2.02 -10.36 5.34
C ASN A 127 -2.62 -11.69 5.82
N GLU A 128 -3.50 -12.34 5.05
CA GLU A 128 -4.02 -13.67 5.37
C GLU A 128 -2.90 -14.70 5.55
N LEU A 129 -1.88 -14.67 4.68
CA LEU A 129 -0.72 -15.55 4.84
C LEU A 129 0.12 -15.18 6.06
N ALA A 130 0.35 -13.89 6.35
CA ALA A 130 1.07 -13.45 7.54
C ALA A 130 0.41 -13.97 8.82
N PHE A 131 -0.92 -13.94 8.90
CA PHE A 131 -1.68 -14.51 10.03
C PHE A 131 -1.52 -16.03 10.12
N LYS A 132 -1.53 -16.73 8.99
CA LYS A 132 -1.24 -18.18 8.95
C LYS A 132 0.19 -18.47 9.38
N ILE A 133 1.18 -17.66 8.99
CA ILE A 133 2.57 -17.78 9.44
C ILE A 133 2.62 -17.65 10.97
N ALA A 134 2.03 -16.61 11.55
CA ALA A 134 1.99 -16.41 12.99
C ALA A 134 1.42 -17.63 13.73
N ARG A 135 0.27 -18.12 13.27
CA ARG A 135 -0.41 -19.28 13.88
C ARG A 135 0.35 -20.59 13.73
N LYS A 136 1.02 -20.81 12.58
CA LYS A 136 1.74 -22.06 12.32
C LYS A 136 3.09 -22.10 13.02
N THR A 137 3.73 -20.97 13.22
CA THR A 137 5.02 -20.86 13.90
C THR A 137 4.88 -20.95 15.42
N ALA A 138 3.77 -20.49 15.95
CA ALA A 138 3.47 -20.52 17.37
C ALA A 138 3.08 -21.93 17.88
N PRO A 139 3.24 -22.20 19.19
CA PRO A 139 2.75 -23.43 19.81
C PRO A 139 1.24 -23.62 19.61
N GLN A 140 0.78 -24.87 19.72
CA GLN A 140 -0.67 -25.18 19.64
C GLN A 140 -1.46 -24.39 20.70
N GLY A 141 -2.56 -23.73 20.25
CA GLY A 141 -3.41 -22.88 21.11
C GLY A 141 -2.94 -21.42 21.18
N VAL A 142 -1.80 -21.09 20.60
CA VAL A 142 -1.27 -19.71 20.49
C VAL A 142 -1.54 -19.20 19.07
N TYR A 143 -2.46 -18.24 18.92
CA TYR A 143 -2.97 -17.80 17.62
C TYR A 143 -3.35 -16.32 17.56
N GLY A 144 -3.25 -15.62 18.69
CA GLY A 144 -3.65 -14.23 18.84
C GLY A 144 -2.70 -13.26 18.12
N ILE A 145 -3.26 -12.24 17.50
CA ILE A 145 -2.50 -11.21 16.78
C ILE A 145 -2.96 -9.84 17.30
N ILE A 146 -1.99 -9.04 17.75
CA ILE A 146 -2.24 -7.67 18.20
C ILE A 146 -2.00 -6.73 17.01
N THR A 147 -2.99 -5.89 16.71
CA THR A 147 -2.90 -4.80 15.74
C THR A 147 -3.25 -3.47 16.42
N THR A 148 -3.40 -2.40 15.67
CA THR A 148 -3.76 -1.09 16.23
C THR A 148 -5.13 -0.62 15.73
N PHE A 149 -5.84 0.17 16.52
CA PHE A 149 -7.03 0.87 16.06
C PHE A 149 -6.69 1.72 14.83
N ASP A 150 -7.67 1.93 13.95
CA ASP A 150 -7.58 2.62 12.67
C ASP A 150 -6.65 1.97 11.63
N SER A 151 -6.08 0.79 11.90
CA SER A 151 -5.29 0.04 10.91
C SER A 151 -6.15 -0.50 9.78
N PHE A 152 -5.50 -0.82 8.65
CA PHE A 152 -6.15 -1.43 7.49
C PHE A 152 -5.27 -2.52 6.86
N HIS A 153 -5.75 -3.76 6.92
CA HIS A 153 -5.01 -4.93 6.43
C HIS A 153 -5.72 -5.68 5.28
N GLY A 154 -6.95 -5.27 4.91
CA GLY A 154 -7.69 -5.86 3.80
C GLY A 154 -9.18 -6.00 4.04
N ARG A 155 -9.86 -6.69 3.10
CA ARG A 155 -11.32 -6.87 3.10
C ARG A 155 -11.75 -8.35 3.09
N THR A 156 -10.83 -9.30 3.12
CA THR A 156 -11.14 -10.70 3.45
C THR A 156 -11.46 -10.82 4.94
N LEU A 157 -12.14 -11.89 5.37
CA LEU A 157 -12.67 -11.94 6.74
C LEU A 157 -11.60 -11.82 7.82
N ALA A 158 -10.45 -12.51 7.71
CA ALA A 158 -9.41 -12.39 8.72
C ALA A 158 -8.63 -11.07 8.60
N ALA A 159 -8.35 -10.60 7.37
CA ALA A 159 -7.74 -9.29 7.17
C ALA A 159 -8.66 -8.16 7.65
N LEU A 160 -9.98 -8.30 7.50
CA LEU A 160 -10.96 -7.36 8.04
C LEU A 160 -10.99 -7.41 9.56
N ALA A 161 -10.98 -8.60 10.17
CA ALA A 161 -10.91 -8.76 11.64
C ALA A 161 -9.64 -8.14 12.24
N ALA A 162 -8.51 -8.19 11.50
CA ALA A 162 -7.26 -7.54 11.88
C ALA A 162 -7.31 -6.00 11.78
N CYS A 163 -8.21 -5.42 10.98
CA CYS A 163 -8.38 -3.97 10.90
C CYS A 163 -8.98 -3.44 12.19
N GLY A 164 -8.36 -2.44 12.82
CA GLY A 164 -8.88 -1.81 14.04
C GLY A 164 -10.04 -0.83 13.78
N GLN A 165 -11.00 -1.21 12.96
CA GLN A 165 -12.13 -0.38 12.53
C GLN A 165 -13.47 -1.10 12.80
N PRO A 166 -13.96 -1.13 14.06
CA PRO A 166 -15.12 -1.94 14.47
C PRO A 166 -16.37 -1.74 13.64
N HIS A 167 -16.66 -0.51 13.19
CA HIS A 167 -17.83 -0.21 12.36
C HIS A 167 -17.82 -0.97 11.00
N LYS A 168 -16.66 -1.44 10.55
CA LYS A 168 -16.53 -2.25 9.32
C LYS A 168 -16.73 -3.74 9.59
N HIS A 169 -16.64 -4.17 10.86
CA HIS A 169 -16.86 -5.56 11.27
C HIS A 169 -18.35 -5.90 11.42
N GLU A 170 -19.15 -4.96 11.95
CA GLU A 170 -20.54 -5.15 12.31
C GLU A 170 -21.39 -5.83 11.22
N PRO A 171 -21.32 -5.44 9.93
CA PRO A 171 -22.13 -6.05 8.88
C PRO A 171 -21.76 -7.51 8.58
N PHE A 172 -20.59 -7.99 9.04
CA PHE A 172 -20.03 -9.30 8.70
C PHE A 172 -19.81 -10.21 9.92
N ALA A 173 -20.34 -9.82 11.08
CA ALA A 173 -20.21 -10.61 12.31
C ALA A 173 -20.92 -12.00 12.17
N PRO A 174 -20.38 -13.09 12.78
CA PRO A 174 -19.22 -13.10 13.66
C PRO A 174 -17.89 -13.02 12.89
N MET A 175 -16.95 -12.24 13.43
CA MET A 175 -15.60 -12.12 12.86
C MET A 175 -14.71 -13.29 13.30
N PRO A 176 -13.69 -13.69 12.51
CA PRO A 176 -12.67 -14.63 12.96
C PRO A 176 -12.02 -14.19 14.26
N GLU A 177 -11.88 -15.13 15.19
CA GLU A 177 -11.29 -14.90 16.51
C GLU A 177 -9.76 -14.75 16.45
N GLY A 178 -9.19 -14.17 17.53
CA GLY A 178 -7.74 -14.06 17.73
C GLY A 178 -7.15 -12.71 17.30
N PHE A 179 -7.96 -11.69 17.05
CA PHE A 179 -7.47 -10.34 16.80
C PHE A 179 -7.84 -9.41 17.94
N SER A 180 -6.83 -8.65 18.41
CA SER A 180 -7.01 -7.59 19.40
C SER A 180 -6.41 -6.28 18.89
N HIS A 181 -6.99 -5.16 19.31
CA HIS A 181 -6.60 -3.84 18.84
C HIS A 181 -6.20 -2.97 20.01
N VAL A 182 -5.10 -2.23 19.85
CA VAL A 182 -4.61 -1.28 20.85
C VAL A 182 -4.53 0.11 20.26
N GLU A 183 -4.56 1.12 21.08
CA GLU A 183 -4.34 2.50 20.72
C GLU A 183 -3.00 2.66 19.98
N ARG A 184 -3.02 3.35 18.84
CA ARG A 184 -1.82 3.67 18.08
C ARG A 184 -0.81 4.45 18.94
N GLY A 185 0.45 3.99 18.97
CA GLY A 185 1.53 4.61 19.73
C GLY A 185 1.50 4.32 21.23
N ASN A 186 0.53 3.57 21.74
CA ASN A 186 0.43 3.20 23.15
C ASN A 186 1.14 1.88 23.41
N LEU A 187 2.45 1.95 23.69
CA LEU A 187 3.26 0.77 23.99
C LEU A 187 2.79 0.03 25.24
N SER A 188 2.32 0.73 26.27
CA SER A 188 1.83 0.12 27.50
C SER A 188 0.56 -0.70 27.23
N ALA A 189 -0.38 -0.19 26.43
CA ALA A 189 -1.56 -0.93 26.02
C ALA A 189 -1.19 -2.17 25.22
N LEU A 190 -0.21 -2.08 24.30
CA LEU A 190 0.28 -3.21 23.52
C LEU A 190 0.85 -4.30 24.44
N GLN A 191 1.70 -3.91 25.41
CA GLN A 191 2.27 -4.82 26.39
C GLN A 191 1.20 -5.48 27.26
N SER A 192 0.21 -4.73 27.72
CA SER A 192 -0.89 -5.24 28.55
C SER A 192 -1.87 -6.15 27.78
N SER A 193 -1.96 -6.00 26.47
CA SER A 193 -2.80 -6.85 25.60
C SER A 193 -2.13 -8.17 25.23
N THR A 194 -0.86 -8.35 25.55
CA THR A 194 -0.13 -9.59 25.33
C THR A 194 -0.56 -10.62 26.36
N GLY A 195 -1.10 -11.74 25.92
CA GLY A 195 -1.53 -12.86 26.76
C GLY A 195 -0.92 -14.18 26.30
N GLU A 196 -1.25 -15.26 27.02
CA GLU A 196 -0.73 -16.62 26.75
C GLU A 196 -1.04 -17.14 25.34
N THR A 197 -2.11 -16.64 24.72
CA THR A 197 -2.51 -17.01 23.35
C THR A 197 -1.95 -16.11 22.27
N THR A 198 -1.17 -15.08 22.60
CA THR A 198 -0.63 -14.13 21.61
C THR A 198 0.53 -14.74 20.84
N ALA A 199 0.42 -14.76 19.51
CA ALA A 199 1.44 -15.27 18.58
C ALA A 199 2.27 -14.16 17.92
N ALA A 200 1.65 -12.99 17.66
CA ALA A 200 2.31 -11.94 16.89
C ALA A 200 1.79 -10.53 17.23
N ILE A 201 2.64 -9.56 16.93
CA ILE A 201 2.30 -8.14 16.81
C ILE A 201 2.39 -7.79 15.31
N HIS A 202 1.33 -7.20 14.75
CA HIS A 202 1.26 -6.86 13.32
C HIS A 202 0.88 -5.38 13.14
N LEU A 203 1.79 -4.59 12.57
CA LEU A 203 1.68 -3.13 12.51
C LEU A 203 1.91 -2.60 11.11
N GLU A 204 1.22 -1.51 10.75
CA GLU A 204 1.64 -0.62 9.67
C GLU A 204 2.69 0.36 10.24
N PRO A 205 3.90 0.49 9.68
CA PRO A 205 4.87 1.50 10.13
C PRO A 205 4.35 2.93 9.97
N ILE A 206 3.54 3.14 8.92
CA ILE A 206 2.72 4.33 8.70
C ILE A 206 1.32 3.87 8.38
N GLN A 207 0.35 4.16 9.26
CA GLN A 207 -1.05 3.84 8.98
C GLN A 207 -1.55 4.65 7.80
N GLY A 208 -1.98 3.96 6.73
CA GLY A 208 -2.45 4.61 5.51
C GLY A 208 -3.89 5.09 5.63
N GLU A 209 -4.81 4.15 5.79
CA GLU A 209 -6.26 4.39 5.80
C GLU A 209 -6.76 5.07 7.10
N GLY A 210 -6.00 5.00 8.17
CA GLY A 210 -6.29 5.69 9.43
C GLY A 210 -5.96 7.18 9.44
N GLY A 211 -5.42 7.74 8.33
CA GLY A 211 -5.14 9.19 8.25
C GLY A 211 -3.69 9.56 8.01
N VAL A 212 -2.89 8.67 7.47
CA VAL A 212 -1.43 8.82 7.20
C VAL A 212 -0.68 9.18 8.47
N TRP A 213 -0.62 8.25 9.41
CA TRP A 213 0.03 8.45 10.68
C TRP A 213 1.34 7.65 10.80
N PRO A 214 2.52 8.29 10.70
CA PRO A 214 3.77 7.65 11.05
C PRO A 214 3.79 7.26 12.52
N SER A 215 4.21 6.03 12.80
CA SER A 215 4.45 5.58 14.16
C SER A 215 5.67 6.29 14.76
N SER A 216 5.73 6.45 16.07
CA SER A 216 6.93 6.96 16.71
C SER A 216 8.04 5.88 16.74
N LYS A 217 9.31 6.31 16.66
CA LYS A 217 10.46 5.39 16.82
C LYS A 217 10.38 4.60 18.12
N LYS A 218 9.97 5.27 19.23
CA LYS A 218 9.81 4.64 20.54
C LYS A 218 8.76 3.52 20.52
N PHE A 219 7.64 3.71 19.81
CA PHE A 219 6.58 2.71 19.74
C PHE A 219 7.00 1.49 18.92
N ILE A 220 7.52 1.69 17.70
CA ILE A 220 7.91 0.59 16.81
C ILE A 220 9.07 -0.21 17.41
N ALA A 221 10.12 0.45 17.90
CA ALA A 221 11.25 -0.25 18.55
C ALA A 221 10.83 -0.94 19.87
N GLY A 222 9.91 -0.32 20.61
CA GLY A 222 9.34 -0.94 21.82
C GLY A 222 8.47 -2.14 21.51
N ALA A 223 7.68 -2.12 20.43
CA ALA A 223 6.87 -3.24 19.97
C ALA A 223 7.73 -4.41 19.51
N GLU A 224 8.79 -4.15 18.71
CA GLU A 224 9.74 -5.17 18.33
C GLU A 224 10.44 -5.79 19.54
N LYS A 225 10.97 -4.96 20.43
CA LYS A 225 11.62 -5.46 21.66
C LYS A 225 10.68 -6.32 22.48
N HIS A 226 9.43 -5.87 22.66
CA HIS A 226 8.42 -6.62 23.40
C HIS A 226 8.08 -7.95 22.72
N ALA A 227 7.99 -7.99 21.38
CA ALA A 227 7.80 -9.22 20.63
C ALA A 227 8.96 -10.21 20.90
N ARG A 228 10.21 -9.74 20.83
CA ARG A 228 11.39 -10.56 21.08
C ARG A 228 11.44 -11.10 22.51
N ASP A 229 11.18 -10.23 23.50
CA ASP A 229 11.20 -10.61 24.93
C ASP A 229 10.15 -11.68 25.28
N ASN A 230 9.07 -11.77 24.49
CA ASN A 230 7.93 -12.69 24.71
C ASN A 230 7.84 -13.81 23.65
N ASN A 231 8.83 -14.00 22.80
CA ASN A 231 8.84 -14.97 21.70
C ASN A 231 7.63 -14.84 20.75
N LEU A 232 7.19 -13.61 20.47
CA LEU A 232 6.17 -13.29 19.50
C LEU A 232 6.82 -12.93 18.15
N LEU A 233 6.11 -13.13 17.05
CA LEU A 233 6.54 -12.58 15.77
C LEU A 233 6.28 -11.07 15.73
N PHE A 234 7.26 -10.31 15.26
CA PHE A 234 7.09 -8.90 14.89
C PHE A 234 6.87 -8.80 13.38
N MET A 235 5.65 -8.48 12.95
CA MET A 235 5.23 -8.45 11.57
C MET A 235 4.86 -7.03 11.15
N VAL A 236 5.15 -6.67 9.90
CA VAL A 236 4.81 -5.35 9.36
C VAL A 236 4.02 -5.44 8.06
N ASP A 237 3.01 -4.58 7.95
CA ASP A 237 2.26 -4.37 6.72
C ASP A 237 2.85 -3.18 5.96
N GLU A 238 3.58 -3.48 4.89
CA GLU A 238 4.21 -2.53 3.98
C GLU A 238 3.46 -2.41 2.64
N VAL A 239 2.21 -2.84 2.61
CA VAL A 239 1.39 -2.85 1.39
C VAL A 239 1.23 -1.45 0.81
N GLN A 240 1.11 -0.43 1.66
CA GLN A 240 0.98 0.96 1.18
C GLN A 240 2.27 1.77 1.32
N SER A 241 3.06 1.52 2.35
CA SER A 241 4.25 2.29 2.74
C SER A 241 5.54 1.81 2.10
N GLY A 242 5.57 0.58 1.61
CA GLY A 242 6.77 -0.03 1.00
C GLY A 242 7.08 0.45 -0.41
N LEU A 243 8.15 -0.11 -0.97
CA LEU A 243 8.59 0.08 -2.35
C LEU A 243 8.82 1.56 -2.69
N CYS A 244 9.78 2.15 -2.02
CA CYS A 244 10.28 3.53 -2.19
C CYS A 244 9.28 4.63 -1.79
N ARG A 245 8.00 4.30 -1.47
CA ARG A 245 6.94 5.27 -1.22
C ARG A 245 7.31 6.33 -0.18
N THR A 246 8.06 5.94 0.86
CA THR A 246 8.39 6.80 2.00
C THR A 246 9.84 7.32 1.99
N GLY A 247 10.57 7.13 0.88
CA GLY A 247 11.98 7.52 0.76
C GLY A 247 12.99 6.47 1.24
N GLU A 248 12.51 5.31 1.69
CA GLU A 248 13.26 4.06 1.89
C GLU A 248 12.60 2.94 1.10
N TRP A 249 13.28 1.81 0.87
CA TRP A 249 12.65 0.65 0.20
C TRP A 249 11.41 0.19 0.95
N PHE A 250 11.48 0.17 2.29
CA PHE A 250 10.37 -0.16 3.19
C PHE A 250 10.34 0.82 4.35
N ALA A 251 9.14 1.23 4.77
CA ALA A 251 9.01 2.26 5.81
C ALA A 251 9.57 1.85 7.17
N TYR A 252 9.57 0.55 7.51
CA TYR A 252 10.19 0.08 8.77
C TYR A 252 11.68 0.43 8.87
N GLN A 253 12.39 0.62 7.73
CA GLN A 253 13.80 0.98 7.70
C GLN A 253 14.10 2.36 8.33
N HIS A 254 13.09 3.24 8.40
CA HIS A 254 13.21 4.50 9.15
C HIS A 254 13.34 4.32 10.66
N TYR A 255 13.02 3.13 11.19
CA TYR A 255 12.90 2.85 12.62
C TYR A 255 14.05 1.99 13.19
N ASN A 256 14.93 1.47 12.35
CA ASN A 256 16.01 0.56 12.72
C ASN A 256 15.51 -0.69 13.47
N VAL A 257 14.47 -1.33 12.95
CA VAL A 257 13.89 -2.58 13.44
C VAL A 257 14.02 -3.67 12.37
N GLU A 258 13.91 -4.93 12.77
CA GLU A 258 14.03 -6.09 11.89
C GLU A 258 12.76 -6.96 11.97
N PRO A 259 11.76 -6.74 11.13
CA PRO A 259 10.57 -7.58 11.11
C PRO A 259 10.87 -9.04 10.79
N ASP A 260 10.05 -9.94 11.33
CA ASP A 260 10.12 -11.37 11.02
C ASP A 260 9.31 -11.72 9.77
N VAL A 261 8.23 -10.94 9.49
CA VAL A 261 7.35 -11.09 8.34
C VAL A 261 6.98 -9.72 7.78
N ILE A 262 6.96 -9.59 6.45
CA ILE A 262 6.64 -8.34 5.76
C ILE A 262 5.60 -8.62 4.67
N CYS A 263 4.47 -7.90 4.70
CA CYS A 263 3.44 -7.94 3.67
C CYS A 263 3.66 -6.84 2.63
N ILE A 264 3.59 -7.19 1.34
CA ILE A 264 3.93 -6.33 0.21
C ILE A 264 2.86 -6.48 -0.88
N ALA A 265 2.43 -5.37 -1.51
CA ALA A 265 1.56 -5.40 -2.68
C ALA A 265 1.62 -4.06 -3.45
N LYS A 266 0.49 -3.57 -3.96
CA LYS A 266 0.30 -2.25 -4.58
C LYS A 266 1.40 -1.87 -5.57
N ALA A 267 2.38 -1.06 -5.14
CA ALA A 267 3.47 -0.59 -5.99
C ALA A 267 4.29 -1.74 -6.62
N LEU A 268 4.29 -2.95 -6.03
CA LEU A 268 4.97 -4.12 -6.59
C LEU A 268 4.52 -4.43 -8.02
N GLY A 269 3.24 -4.19 -8.33
CA GLY A 269 2.67 -4.44 -9.66
C GLY A 269 2.45 -3.18 -10.49
N ASN A 270 2.59 -1.98 -9.92
CA ASN A 270 2.29 -0.70 -10.59
C ASN A 270 0.97 -0.75 -11.39
N GLY A 271 -0.09 -1.31 -10.81
CA GLY A 271 -1.40 -1.51 -11.43
C GLY A 271 -1.72 -2.96 -11.82
N PHE A 272 -0.72 -3.83 -11.97
CA PHE A 272 -0.95 -5.27 -12.13
C PHE A 272 -1.20 -5.93 -10.76
N PRO A 273 -2.24 -6.79 -10.60
CA PRO A 273 -2.53 -7.45 -9.34
C PRO A 273 -1.41 -8.43 -8.93
N ILE A 274 -0.62 -8.08 -7.94
CA ILE A 274 0.39 -8.92 -7.32
C ILE A 274 0.63 -8.49 -5.88
N GLY A 275 0.86 -9.45 -5.00
CA GLY A 275 1.33 -9.27 -3.65
C GLY A 275 2.41 -10.28 -3.30
N ALA A 276 3.06 -10.07 -2.18
CA ALA A 276 4.07 -10.99 -1.66
C ALA A 276 4.12 -10.94 -0.13
N VAL A 277 4.55 -12.02 0.47
CA VAL A 277 4.97 -12.06 1.86
C VAL A 277 6.42 -12.51 1.89
N TRP A 278 7.26 -11.75 2.55
CA TRP A 278 8.62 -12.18 2.91
C TRP A 278 8.63 -12.60 4.38
N ALA A 279 9.31 -13.70 4.69
CA ALA A 279 9.52 -14.15 6.06
C ALA A 279 10.96 -14.62 6.24
N LYS A 280 11.56 -14.37 7.42
CA LYS A 280 12.89 -14.89 7.77
C LYS A 280 12.97 -16.40 7.53
N ASN A 281 14.17 -16.91 7.19
CA ASN A 281 14.36 -18.33 6.85
C ASN A 281 13.88 -19.27 7.96
N GLU A 282 14.17 -18.97 9.21
CA GLU A 282 13.76 -19.78 10.38
C GLU A 282 12.23 -19.80 10.56
N ILE A 283 11.55 -18.74 10.15
CA ILE A 283 10.07 -18.65 10.17
C ILE A 283 9.49 -19.42 8.99
N ALA A 284 10.02 -19.15 7.79
CA ALA A 284 9.56 -19.81 6.57
C ALA A 284 9.75 -21.33 6.60
N ALA A 285 10.78 -21.81 7.28
CA ALA A 285 11.07 -23.25 7.46
C ALA A 285 9.95 -24.04 8.19
N ASN A 286 9.02 -23.35 8.86
CA ASN A 286 7.85 -24.00 9.46
C ASN A 286 6.77 -24.40 8.45
N PHE A 287 6.87 -23.91 7.19
CA PHE A 287 5.94 -24.24 6.12
C PHE A 287 6.46 -25.42 5.28
N GLN A 288 5.55 -26.29 4.91
CA GLN A 288 5.80 -27.41 4.01
C GLN A 288 4.76 -27.47 2.89
N ALA A 289 5.02 -28.30 1.89
CA ALA A 289 4.12 -28.47 0.76
C ALA A 289 2.69 -28.82 1.23
N GLY A 290 1.70 -28.05 0.76
CA GLY A 290 0.29 -28.19 1.11
C GLY A 290 -0.22 -27.25 2.21
N ASP A 291 0.64 -26.57 2.94
CA ASP A 291 0.21 -25.65 4.02
C ASP A 291 -0.49 -24.39 3.51
N HIS A 292 -0.09 -23.91 2.34
CA HIS A 292 -0.69 -22.75 1.67
C HIS A 292 -0.52 -22.86 0.16
N GLY A 293 -1.33 -22.11 -0.58
CA GLY A 293 -1.29 -22.11 -2.03
C GLY A 293 -2.05 -20.93 -2.65
N SER A 294 -1.73 -20.64 -3.89
CA SER A 294 -2.44 -19.67 -4.73
C SER A 294 -2.37 -20.13 -6.18
N THR A 295 -3.48 -20.08 -6.90
CA THR A 295 -3.51 -20.41 -8.33
C THR A 295 -2.72 -19.38 -9.16
N TYR A 296 -2.89 -18.11 -8.89
CA TYR A 296 -2.31 -17.03 -9.67
C TYR A 296 -1.10 -16.35 -9.01
N GLY A 297 -0.90 -16.53 -7.71
CA GLY A 297 0.25 -15.95 -7.00
C GLY A 297 1.57 -16.44 -7.61
N GLY A 298 2.46 -15.52 -7.97
CA GLY A 298 3.75 -15.84 -8.59
C GLY A 298 3.70 -16.19 -10.07
N ASN A 299 2.57 -15.94 -10.77
CA ASN A 299 2.46 -16.22 -12.19
C ASN A 299 3.51 -15.46 -13.01
N PRO A 300 3.93 -16.02 -14.18
CA PRO A 300 4.97 -15.44 -15.02
C PRO A 300 4.71 -13.98 -15.42
N LEU A 301 3.46 -13.64 -15.71
CA LEU A 301 3.09 -12.30 -16.16
C LEU A 301 3.25 -11.27 -15.03
N GLY A 302 2.68 -11.55 -13.85
CA GLY A 302 2.76 -10.65 -12.69
C GLY A 302 4.18 -10.51 -12.15
N THR A 303 4.96 -11.59 -12.14
CA THR A 303 6.36 -11.54 -11.69
C THR A 303 7.30 -10.88 -12.71
N ALA A 304 7.00 -10.94 -14.01
CA ALA A 304 7.73 -10.16 -15.01
C ALA A 304 7.53 -8.65 -14.79
N VAL A 305 6.29 -8.24 -14.51
CA VAL A 305 5.97 -6.85 -14.15
C VAL A 305 6.69 -6.44 -12.87
N ALA A 306 6.57 -7.23 -11.80
CA ALA A 306 7.21 -6.92 -10.51
C ALA A 306 8.73 -6.80 -10.62
N ARG A 307 9.37 -7.69 -11.40
CA ARG A 307 10.80 -7.60 -11.70
C ARG A 307 11.15 -6.27 -12.34
N LYS A 308 10.41 -5.87 -13.37
CA LYS A 308 10.63 -4.60 -14.07
C LYS A 308 10.40 -3.39 -13.17
N VAL A 309 9.37 -3.43 -12.31
CA VAL A 309 9.12 -2.38 -11.30
C VAL A 309 10.34 -2.20 -10.40
N LEU A 310 10.86 -3.27 -9.82
CA LEU A 310 12.03 -3.21 -8.91
C LEU A 310 13.29 -2.74 -9.65
N GLU A 311 13.52 -3.21 -10.89
CA GLU A 311 14.63 -2.76 -11.75
C GLU A 311 14.58 -1.25 -12.01
N ILE A 312 13.40 -0.70 -12.35
CA ILE A 312 13.22 0.73 -12.62
C ILE A 312 13.40 1.54 -11.34
N MET A 313 12.83 1.09 -10.21
CA MET A 313 12.94 1.79 -8.93
C MET A 313 14.39 1.93 -8.46
N ASP A 314 15.18 0.87 -8.60
CA ASP A 314 16.60 0.87 -8.27
C ASP A 314 17.42 1.72 -9.23
N ARG A 315 17.32 1.46 -10.55
CA ARG A 315 18.04 2.15 -11.60
C ARG A 315 17.85 3.67 -11.55
N ASP A 316 16.62 4.13 -11.36
CA ASP A 316 16.23 5.54 -11.50
C ASP A 316 16.11 6.25 -10.14
N ASN A 317 16.65 5.66 -9.08
CA ASN A 317 16.73 6.22 -7.71
C ASN A 317 15.39 6.76 -7.18
N TYR A 318 14.39 5.88 -7.09
CA TYR A 318 13.05 6.27 -6.65
C TYR A 318 12.98 6.67 -5.16
N LEU A 319 13.96 6.31 -4.36
CA LEU A 319 14.09 6.79 -2.98
C LEU A 319 14.23 8.32 -2.96
N GLU A 320 15.13 8.86 -3.77
CA GLU A 320 15.36 10.30 -3.84
C GLU A 320 14.16 11.04 -4.44
N LYS A 321 13.50 10.46 -5.45
CA LYS A 321 12.26 11.04 -6.00
C LYS A 321 11.17 11.17 -4.94
N ALA A 322 10.99 10.17 -4.08
CA ALA A 322 10.03 10.23 -2.99
C ALA A 322 10.37 11.31 -1.96
N ARG A 323 11.67 11.44 -1.60
CA ARG A 323 12.15 12.49 -0.69
C ARG A 323 11.96 13.89 -1.28
N ARG A 324 12.20 14.03 -2.58
CA ARG A 324 11.96 15.30 -3.29
C ARG A 324 10.48 15.69 -3.29
N ILE A 325 9.57 14.72 -3.51
CA ILE A 325 8.13 14.95 -3.43
C ILE A 325 7.74 15.38 -2.01
N GLU A 326 8.28 14.71 -0.97
CA GLU A 326 8.05 15.07 0.44
C GLU A 326 8.40 16.55 0.70
N GLU A 327 9.60 16.96 0.31
CA GLU A 327 10.11 18.31 0.51
C GLU A 327 9.19 19.36 -0.12
N VAL A 328 8.95 19.23 -1.44
CA VAL A 328 8.20 20.26 -2.20
C VAL A 328 6.73 20.28 -1.80
N LEU A 329 6.11 19.11 -1.67
CA LEU A 329 4.68 19.02 -1.35
C LEU A 329 4.40 19.46 0.09
N THR A 330 5.26 19.11 1.05
CA THR A 330 5.11 19.55 2.45
C THR A 330 5.22 21.06 2.56
N GLN A 331 6.23 21.67 1.93
CA GLN A 331 6.40 23.13 1.95
C GLN A 331 5.16 23.82 1.35
N SER A 332 4.73 23.39 0.18
CA SER A 332 3.58 24.01 -0.50
C SER A 332 2.28 23.87 0.28
N LEU A 333 2.05 22.73 0.94
CA LEU A 333 0.86 22.49 1.76
C LEU A 333 0.86 23.37 3.02
N LEU A 334 2.00 23.54 3.69
CA LEU A 334 2.11 24.38 4.89
C LEU A 334 1.92 25.88 4.61
N GLU A 335 2.07 26.31 3.36
CA GLU A 335 1.81 27.69 2.93
C GLU A 335 0.31 27.97 2.65
N MET A 336 -0.55 26.96 2.75
CA MET A 336 -2.00 27.11 2.50
C MET A 336 -2.74 27.62 3.73
N PRO A 337 -3.69 28.55 3.59
CA PRO A 337 -4.34 29.22 4.73
C PRO A 337 -5.14 28.27 5.63
N ASN A 338 -5.67 27.17 5.09
CA ASN A 338 -6.55 26.25 5.83
C ASN A 338 -5.83 24.97 6.29
N VAL A 339 -4.50 24.88 6.13
CA VAL A 339 -3.73 23.71 6.52
C VAL A 339 -3.06 23.96 7.87
N LEU A 340 -3.45 23.15 8.87
CA LEU A 340 -2.90 23.22 10.22
C LEU A 340 -1.56 22.50 10.35
N SER A 341 -1.41 21.39 9.67
CA SER A 341 -0.19 20.56 9.71
C SER A 341 -0.12 19.60 8.52
N VAL A 342 1.08 19.11 8.25
CA VAL A 342 1.34 18.04 7.27
C VAL A 342 2.04 16.91 7.99
N ARG A 343 1.63 15.67 7.72
CA ARG A 343 2.22 14.46 8.28
C ARG A 343 2.42 13.40 7.22
N GLY A 344 3.28 12.44 7.51
CA GLY A 344 3.62 11.35 6.59
C GLY A 344 5.11 11.27 6.33
N LYS A 345 5.49 10.58 5.25
CA LYS A 345 6.87 10.39 4.79
C LYS A 345 6.89 10.16 3.28
N GLY A 346 7.92 10.72 2.62
CA GLY A 346 8.08 10.56 1.18
C GLY A 346 6.87 11.09 0.40
N ALA A 347 6.39 10.31 -0.53
CA ALA A 347 5.18 10.61 -1.29
C ALA A 347 3.91 9.98 -0.69
N MET A 348 3.85 9.83 0.62
CA MET A 348 2.68 9.40 1.39
C MET A 348 2.42 10.43 2.50
N LEU A 349 1.68 11.48 2.16
CA LEU A 349 1.44 12.64 3.02
C LEU A 349 -0.05 12.87 3.26
N ALA A 350 -0.37 13.50 4.39
CA ALA A 350 -1.69 14.06 4.64
C ALA A 350 -1.58 15.49 5.16
N ALA A 351 -2.46 16.36 4.66
CA ALA A 351 -2.65 17.71 5.16
C ALA A 351 -3.89 17.73 6.06
N GLU A 352 -3.71 18.18 7.31
CA GLU A 352 -4.79 18.41 8.25
C GLU A 352 -5.40 19.78 8.02
N LEU A 353 -6.69 19.84 7.81
CA LEU A 353 -7.45 21.06 7.59
C LEU A 353 -8.02 21.59 8.91
N ASP A 354 -8.31 22.88 8.97
CA ASP A 354 -8.88 23.57 10.12
C ASP A 354 -10.40 23.32 10.32
N ALA A 355 -11.05 22.59 9.38
CA ALA A 355 -12.47 22.26 9.42
C ALA A 355 -12.76 20.89 8.79
N GLU A 356 -13.95 20.32 9.05
CA GLU A 356 -14.42 19.05 8.50
C GLU A 356 -14.92 19.18 7.05
N ILE A 357 -14.07 19.67 6.16
CA ILE A 357 -14.39 19.98 4.76
C ILE A 357 -13.65 19.11 3.74
N SER A 358 -12.88 18.11 4.18
CA SER A 358 -12.01 17.33 3.28
C SER A 358 -12.76 16.70 2.11
N LYS A 359 -13.98 16.18 2.35
CA LYS A 359 -14.81 15.56 1.33
C LYS A 359 -15.29 16.57 0.29
N GLU A 360 -15.72 17.75 0.72
CA GLU A 360 -16.15 18.82 -0.16
C GLU A 360 -14.97 19.34 -1.00
N VAL A 361 -13.82 19.56 -0.36
CA VAL A 361 -12.59 19.97 -1.05
C VAL A 361 -12.19 18.95 -2.10
N ALA A 362 -12.23 17.64 -1.79
CA ALA A 362 -11.89 16.60 -2.75
C ALA A 362 -12.84 16.57 -3.97
N ILE A 363 -14.14 16.80 -3.77
CA ILE A 363 -15.12 16.91 -4.87
C ILE A 363 -14.79 18.11 -5.74
N LYS A 364 -14.65 19.31 -5.15
CA LYS A 364 -14.35 20.54 -5.89
C LYS A 364 -12.98 20.49 -6.57
N ALA A 365 -11.98 19.87 -5.92
CA ALA A 365 -10.66 19.65 -6.53
C ALA A 365 -10.77 18.76 -7.78
N THR A 366 -11.59 17.70 -7.73
CA THR A 366 -11.85 16.85 -8.90
C THR A 366 -12.51 17.64 -10.04
N GLU A 367 -13.47 18.51 -9.75
CA GLU A 367 -14.08 19.40 -10.74
C GLU A 367 -13.09 20.37 -11.40
N ASN A 368 -12.00 20.70 -10.68
CA ASN A 368 -10.91 21.57 -11.12
C ASN A 368 -9.70 20.79 -11.69
N GLY A 369 -9.83 19.48 -11.94
CA GLY A 369 -8.78 18.68 -12.57
C GLY A 369 -7.69 18.17 -11.60
N LEU A 370 -7.96 18.07 -10.29
CA LEU A 370 -7.04 17.51 -9.31
C LEU A 370 -7.72 16.39 -8.49
N LEU A 371 -7.13 15.21 -8.50
CA LEU A 371 -7.58 14.10 -7.66
C LEU A 371 -6.80 14.08 -6.34
N VAL A 372 -7.51 14.22 -5.23
CA VAL A 372 -7.00 14.05 -3.87
C VAL A 372 -7.97 13.19 -3.07
N ASN A 373 -7.50 12.56 -1.99
CA ASN A 373 -8.30 11.61 -1.23
C ASN A 373 -8.68 12.16 0.16
N PRO A 374 -9.98 12.34 0.48
CA PRO A 374 -10.44 12.71 1.80
C PRO A 374 -10.34 11.49 2.73
N ILE A 375 -9.27 11.42 3.53
CA ILE A 375 -8.97 10.23 4.35
C ILE A 375 -9.65 10.27 5.73
N THR A 376 -9.85 11.47 6.27
CA THR A 376 -10.66 11.74 7.47
C THR A 376 -11.54 12.96 7.19
N PRO A 377 -12.53 13.30 8.04
CA PRO A 377 -13.34 14.51 7.84
C PRO A 377 -12.50 15.81 7.69
N THR A 378 -11.32 15.85 8.35
CA THR A 378 -10.43 17.00 8.40
C THR A 378 -9.15 16.83 7.61
N ALA A 379 -8.88 15.68 6.94
CA ALA A 379 -7.59 15.48 6.29
C ALA A 379 -7.70 15.02 4.84
N LEU A 380 -6.82 15.57 4.01
CA LEU A 380 -6.59 15.15 2.63
C LEU A 380 -5.30 14.36 2.53
N ARG A 381 -5.37 13.16 1.94
CA ARG A 381 -4.20 12.31 1.65
C ARG A 381 -3.70 12.54 0.23
N PHE A 382 -2.37 12.56 0.10
CA PHE A 382 -1.62 12.70 -1.15
C PHE A 382 -0.69 11.49 -1.30
N THR A 383 -0.90 10.72 -2.36
CA THR A 383 -0.08 9.57 -2.73
C THR A 383 0.22 9.57 -4.24
N PRO A 384 0.80 10.68 -4.77
CA PRO A 384 1.05 10.82 -6.20
C PRO A 384 2.02 9.74 -6.70
N PRO A 385 2.09 9.48 -8.02
CA PRO A 385 3.19 8.73 -8.62
C PRO A 385 4.54 9.30 -8.21
N LEU A 386 5.54 8.45 -8.02
CA LEU A 386 6.90 8.90 -7.67
C LEU A 386 7.62 9.57 -8.86
N THR A 387 7.00 9.56 -10.02
CA THR A 387 7.42 10.28 -11.23
C THR A 387 6.90 11.72 -11.29
N THR A 388 6.10 12.16 -10.32
CA THR A 388 5.52 13.50 -10.28
C THR A 388 6.61 14.55 -10.23
N THR A 389 6.55 15.50 -11.17
CA THR A 389 7.53 16.59 -11.27
C THR A 389 7.22 17.75 -10.34
N THR A 390 8.20 18.58 -10.04
CA THR A 390 8.00 19.82 -9.25
C THR A 390 6.94 20.71 -9.87
N SER A 391 6.95 20.90 -11.20
CA SER A 391 5.93 21.70 -11.89
C SER A 391 4.51 21.14 -11.76
N GLN A 392 4.35 19.80 -11.77
CA GLN A 392 3.04 19.17 -11.54
C GLN A 392 2.60 19.33 -10.08
N ILE A 393 3.52 19.36 -9.12
CA ILE A 393 3.18 19.68 -7.71
C ILE A 393 2.74 21.13 -7.60
N GLU A 394 3.45 22.07 -8.18
CA GLU A 394 3.10 23.49 -8.18
C GLU A 394 1.73 23.76 -8.82
N GLU A 395 1.44 23.11 -9.94
CA GLU A 395 0.13 23.16 -10.60
C GLU A 395 -0.98 22.62 -9.68
N ALA A 396 -0.77 21.41 -9.13
CA ALA A 396 -1.72 20.78 -8.21
C ALA A 396 -2.00 21.64 -6.98
N MET A 397 -0.97 22.25 -6.42
CA MET A 397 -1.10 23.12 -5.25
C MET A 397 -1.81 24.44 -5.58
N THR A 398 -1.64 24.96 -6.79
CA THR A 398 -2.40 26.11 -7.28
C THR A 398 -3.90 25.79 -7.36
N ILE A 399 -4.26 24.65 -7.92
CA ILE A 399 -5.65 24.16 -7.99
C ILE A 399 -6.22 23.98 -6.57
N LEU A 400 -5.47 23.31 -5.68
CA LEU A 400 -5.92 23.05 -4.31
C LEU A 400 -6.15 24.33 -3.53
N LYS A 401 -5.23 25.32 -3.64
CA LYS A 401 -5.37 26.62 -2.99
C LYS A 401 -6.62 27.38 -3.45
N GLY A 402 -6.88 27.39 -4.75
CA GLY A 402 -8.11 27.97 -5.31
C GLY A 402 -9.36 27.28 -4.78
N THR A 403 -9.32 25.95 -4.68
CA THR A 403 -10.41 25.12 -4.16
C THR A 403 -10.69 25.39 -2.68
N LEU A 404 -9.65 25.45 -1.85
CA LEU A 404 -9.77 25.73 -0.42
C LEU A 404 -10.36 27.13 -0.18
N ASN A 405 -9.87 28.15 -0.89
CA ASN A 405 -10.41 29.51 -0.78
C ASN A 405 -11.90 29.58 -1.14
N ALA A 406 -12.33 28.86 -2.18
CA ALA A 406 -13.74 28.82 -2.61
C ALA A 406 -14.64 28.01 -1.65
N THR A 407 -14.08 27.08 -0.87
CA THR A 407 -14.83 26.29 0.13
C THR A 407 -14.97 27.03 1.45
N SER A 408 -13.98 27.83 1.86
CA SER A 408 -14.01 28.61 3.10
C SER A 408 -14.96 29.82 3.07
N LEU A 409 -15.48 30.18 1.90
CA LEU A 409 -16.40 31.31 1.73
C LEU A 409 -17.88 30.89 1.76
N THR A 410 -18.15 29.58 1.86
CA THR A 410 -19.50 29.01 1.99
C THR A 410 -19.73 28.43 3.37
#